data_c31b8b4adb457643effb303c2e4297d9
#
_entry.id   c31b8b4adb457643effb303c2e4297d9
#
_cell.length_a   1.000
_cell.length_b   1.000
_cell.length_c   1.000
_cell.angle_alpha   90.00
_cell.angle_beta   90.00
_cell.angle_gamma   90.00
#
_symmetry.space_group_name_H-M   'P 1'
#
loop_
_entity.id
_entity.type
_entity.pdbx_description
1 polymer ?
#
loop_
_entity_poly.entity_id
_entity_poly.type
_entity_poly.pdbx_seq_one_letter_code
_entity_poly.pdbx_strand_id
1 'polypeptide(L)'
;SSSSSSSGGGGGGGGRFAPPAPPPLQPGSVDPTVRALSLSVGEEAALLRHWRQKLAALCAHCAAPDKVLGTSLGFLSRFFASNSVMLFPPKLIMLAALFLAAKSEECKARELRAEHIAELVRGKASSSSSEDGGGDGGGSATERMVRQMVHAEIDLLVGLKFQLVVYHPFHPLAALLDGWARAADA
;
A
#
# COMPACT_ATOMS: atom_id res chain seq x y z
N SER A 1 -0.09 -20.74 70.05
CA SER A 1 -0.09 -19.26 69.85
C SER A 1 1.05 -18.83 68.98
N SER A 2 0.76 -18.22 67.96
CA SER A 2 1.50 -17.29 67.11
C SER A 2 1.42 -17.63 65.62
N SER A 3 0.51 -16.93 65.02
CA SER A 3 0.23 -16.77 63.62
C SER A 3 1.29 -15.87 62.94
N SER A 4 1.76 -16.27 61.78
CA SER A 4 2.46 -15.39 60.88
C SER A 4 1.88 -15.49 59.47
N SER A 5 1.23 -14.45 59.08
CA SER A 5 0.71 -14.16 57.76
C SER A 5 1.82 -13.70 56.84
N SER A 6 1.98 -14.35 55.66
CA SER A 6 2.78 -13.85 54.56
C SER A 6 1.90 -13.58 53.36
N SER A 7 1.80 -12.30 53.01
CA SER A 7 1.15 -11.81 51.82
C SER A 7 2.00 -12.07 50.57
N GLY A 8 1.51 -12.90 49.65
CA GLY A 8 2.09 -13.08 48.33
C GLY A 8 1.44 -12.14 47.32
N GLY A 9 2.23 -11.20 46.75
CA GLY A 9 1.81 -10.35 45.66
C GLY A 9 1.79 -11.09 44.33
N GLY A 10 0.62 -11.28 43.76
CA GLY A 10 0.43 -11.82 42.41
C GLY A 10 0.56 -10.75 41.36
N GLY A 11 1.66 -10.76 40.59
CA GLY A 11 1.82 -9.97 39.40
C GLY A 11 0.99 -10.55 38.25
N GLY A 12 -0.14 -9.93 37.93
CA GLY A 12 -0.95 -10.28 36.78
C GLY A 12 -0.30 -9.81 35.47
N GLY A 13 0.42 -10.70 34.80
CA GLY A 13 0.83 -10.50 33.43
C GLY A 13 -0.37 -10.65 32.49
N GLY A 14 -0.95 -9.54 32.07
CA GLY A 14 -1.98 -9.48 31.04
C GLY A 14 -1.41 -9.84 29.66
N GLY A 15 -1.29 -11.13 29.39
CA GLY A 15 -1.06 -11.63 28.04
C GLY A 15 -2.27 -11.27 27.18
N ARG A 16 -2.10 -10.34 26.26
CA ARG A 16 -3.08 -10.10 25.20
C ARG A 16 -3.10 -11.33 24.33
N PHE A 17 -4.08 -12.19 24.57
CA PHE A 17 -4.42 -13.26 23.64
C PHE A 17 -4.91 -12.59 22.35
N ALA A 18 -4.07 -12.66 21.28
CA ALA A 18 -4.56 -12.42 19.95
C ALA A 18 -5.67 -13.45 19.67
N PRO A 19 -6.82 -13.06 19.13
CA PRO A 19 -7.86 -14.02 18.77
C PRO A 19 -7.24 -15.04 17.80
N PRO A 20 -7.62 -16.33 17.91
CA PRO A 20 -7.15 -17.35 16.98
C PRO A 20 -7.52 -16.94 15.56
N ALA A 21 -6.58 -17.10 14.63
CA ALA A 21 -6.83 -16.81 13.21
C ALA A 21 -8.10 -17.58 12.77
N PRO A 22 -9.01 -16.95 12.04
CA PRO A 22 -10.20 -17.65 11.55
C PRO A 22 -9.77 -18.88 10.74
N PRO A 23 -10.48 -20.01 10.86
CA PRO A 23 -10.14 -21.21 10.12
C PRO A 23 -10.15 -20.91 8.61
N PRO A 24 -9.25 -21.53 7.83
CA PRO A 24 -9.22 -21.33 6.38
C PRO A 24 -10.60 -21.68 5.81
N LEU A 25 -11.20 -20.75 5.08
CA LEU A 25 -12.48 -20.93 4.41
C LEU A 25 -12.35 -22.11 3.44
N GLN A 26 -13.13 -23.17 3.67
CA GLN A 26 -13.17 -24.32 2.78
C GLN A 26 -13.77 -23.87 1.42
N PRO A 27 -13.21 -24.32 0.29
CA PRO A 27 -13.76 -24.00 -1.03
C PRO A 27 -15.14 -24.67 -1.18
N GLY A 28 -16.20 -23.97 -0.86
CA GLY A 28 -17.58 -24.49 -0.91
C GLY A 28 -18.50 -23.93 0.16
N SER A 29 -17.96 -23.28 1.22
CA SER A 29 -18.78 -22.74 2.32
C SER A 29 -19.14 -21.25 2.16
N VAL A 30 -18.80 -20.63 1.02
CA VAL A 30 -19.14 -19.22 0.80
C VAL A 30 -20.58 -19.14 0.29
N ASP A 31 -21.42 -18.43 1.03
CA ASP A 31 -22.79 -18.13 0.64
C ASP A 31 -22.83 -17.66 -0.84
N PRO A 32 -23.69 -18.25 -1.69
CA PRO A 32 -23.81 -17.87 -3.10
C PRO A 32 -24.07 -16.37 -3.30
N THR A 33 -24.73 -15.71 -2.34
CA THR A 33 -24.98 -14.27 -2.36
C THR A 33 -23.68 -13.47 -2.20
N VAL A 34 -22.80 -13.89 -1.27
CA VAL A 34 -21.49 -13.27 -1.06
C VAL A 34 -20.59 -13.50 -2.29
N ARG A 35 -20.67 -14.69 -2.88
CA ARG A 35 -19.93 -15.04 -4.10
C ARG A 35 -20.39 -14.21 -5.30
N ALA A 36 -21.68 -13.90 -5.41
CA ALA A 36 -22.23 -13.03 -6.46
C ALA A 36 -21.80 -11.56 -6.30
N LEU A 37 -21.50 -11.13 -5.08
CA LEU A 37 -21.04 -9.77 -4.76
C LEU A 37 -19.50 -9.64 -4.80
N SER A 38 -18.76 -10.75 -4.89
CA SER A 38 -17.30 -10.73 -4.97
C SER A 38 -16.83 -10.53 -6.42
N LEU A 39 -15.76 -9.77 -6.58
CA LEU A 39 -15.10 -9.61 -7.87
C LEU A 39 -14.53 -10.97 -8.36
N SER A 40 -14.70 -11.24 -9.64
CA SER A 40 -13.98 -12.34 -10.29
C SER A 40 -12.49 -12.00 -10.40
N VAL A 41 -11.65 -13.04 -10.57
CA VAL A 41 -10.20 -12.87 -10.76
C VAL A 41 -9.89 -11.95 -11.95
N GLY A 42 -10.69 -12.03 -13.01
CA GLY A 42 -10.55 -11.19 -14.22
C GLY A 42 -10.86 -9.72 -13.93
N GLU A 43 -11.91 -9.45 -13.17
CA GLU A 43 -12.30 -8.09 -12.77
C GLU A 43 -11.28 -7.49 -11.81
N GLU A 44 -10.81 -8.28 -10.83
CA GLU A 44 -9.75 -7.85 -9.92
C GLU A 44 -8.45 -7.50 -10.67
N ALA A 45 -8.06 -8.34 -11.63
CA ALA A 45 -6.89 -8.07 -12.48
C ALA A 45 -7.07 -6.81 -13.35
N ALA A 46 -8.28 -6.57 -13.88
CA ALA A 46 -8.58 -5.36 -14.64
C ALA A 46 -8.51 -4.11 -13.75
N LEU A 47 -9.07 -4.18 -12.55
CA LEU A 47 -9.02 -3.10 -11.57
C LEU A 47 -7.57 -2.79 -11.15
N LEU A 48 -6.75 -3.80 -10.88
CA LEU A 48 -5.35 -3.61 -10.54
C LEU A 48 -4.53 -3.03 -11.70
N ARG A 49 -4.84 -3.41 -12.95
CA ARG A 49 -4.23 -2.80 -14.14
C ARG A 49 -4.55 -1.32 -14.22
N HIS A 50 -5.78 -0.93 -13.96
CA HIS A 50 -6.20 0.47 -13.89
C HIS A 50 -5.39 1.24 -12.83
N TRP A 51 -5.24 0.71 -11.62
CA TRP A 51 -4.50 1.38 -10.56
C TRP A 51 -3.00 1.45 -10.83
N ARG A 52 -2.40 0.46 -11.50
CA ARG A 52 -1.01 0.55 -11.98
C ARG A 52 -0.82 1.68 -12.99
N GLN A 53 -1.76 1.86 -13.93
CA GLN A 53 -1.74 2.97 -14.87
C GLN A 53 -1.89 4.33 -14.16
N LYS A 54 -2.77 4.42 -13.15
CA LYS A 54 -2.91 5.63 -12.32
C LYS A 54 -1.64 5.95 -11.55
N LEU A 55 -0.98 4.94 -11.01
CA LEU A 55 0.30 5.08 -10.32
C LEU A 55 1.38 5.61 -11.26
N ALA A 56 1.51 5.04 -12.45
CA ALA A 56 2.46 5.52 -13.45
C ALA A 56 2.20 6.97 -13.87
N ALA A 57 0.93 7.33 -14.09
CA ALA A 57 0.54 8.71 -14.40
C ALA A 57 0.81 9.67 -13.24
N LEU A 58 0.66 9.23 -12.00
CA LEU A 58 0.98 10.03 -10.81
C LEU A 58 2.49 10.24 -10.67
N CYS A 59 3.29 9.19 -10.86
CA CYS A 59 4.76 9.27 -10.87
C CYS A 59 5.27 10.23 -11.95
N ALA A 60 4.73 10.15 -13.17
CA ALA A 60 5.07 11.07 -14.25
C ALA A 60 4.71 12.53 -13.90
N HIS A 61 3.57 12.74 -13.25
CA HIS A 61 3.14 14.08 -12.81
C HIS A 61 4.04 14.67 -11.72
N CYS A 62 4.55 13.82 -10.83
CA CYS A 62 5.49 14.21 -9.77
C CYS A 62 6.96 14.22 -10.25
N ALA A 63 7.23 13.97 -11.53
CA ALA A 63 8.57 13.78 -12.06
C ALA A 63 9.41 12.78 -11.23
N ALA A 64 8.75 11.72 -10.75
CA ALA A 64 9.40 10.70 -9.93
C ALA A 64 10.45 9.93 -10.75
N PRO A 65 11.62 9.61 -10.18
CA PRO A 65 12.62 8.79 -10.86
C PRO A 65 12.07 7.40 -11.24
N ASP A 66 12.57 6.82 -12.33
CA ASP A 66 12.15 5.49 -12.81
C ASP A 66 12.29 4.39 -11.74
N LYS A 67 13.31 4.50 -10.87
CA LYS A 67 13.49 3.60 -9.73
C LYS A 67 12.28 3.64 -8.79
N VAL A 68 11.81 4.84 -8.44
CA VAL A 68 10.64 5.02 -7.57
C VAL A 68 9.39 4.44 -8.21
N LEU A 69 9.20 4.67 -9.52
CA LEU A 69 8.11 4.06 -10.27
C LEU A 69 8.20 2.53 -10.24
N GLY A 70 9.37 1.97 -10.56
CA GLY A 70 9.59 0.52 -10.57
C GLY A 70 9.34 -0.12 -9.20
N THR A 71 9.89 0.47 -8.13
CA THR A 71 9.71 0.02 -6.75
C THR A 71 8.25 0.11 -6.32
N SER A 72 7.56 1.22 -6.60
CA SER A 72 6.15 1.40 -6.23
C SER A 72 5.21 0.42 -6.95
N LEU A 73 5.43 0.16 -8.24
CA LEU A 73 4.72 -0.86 -9.00
C LEU A 73 4.99 -2.27 -8.46
N GLY A 74 6.25 -2.54 -8.07
CA GLY A 74 6.65 -3.79 -7.44
C GLY A 74 5.94 -4.02 -6.10
N PHE A 75 5.89 -3.00 -5.24
CA PHE A 75 5.19 -3.06 -3.96
C PHE A 75 3.69 -3.30 -4.15
N LEU A 76 3.04 -2.51 -5.01
CA LEU A 76 1.62 -2.67 -5.32
C LEU A 76 1.29 -4.07 -5.85
N SER A 77 2.12 -4.58 -6.76
CA SER A 77 1.90 -5.90 -7.37
C SER A 77 2.10 -7.03 -6.37
N ARG A 78 3.14 -6.97 -5.53
CA ARG A 78 3.41 -7.98 -4.50
C ARG A 78 2.35 -7.98 -3.41
N PHE A 79 1.87 -6.80 -3.00
CA PHE A 79 0.81 -6.69 -2.00
C PHE A 79 -0.47 -7.38 -2.47
N PHE A 80 -0.96 -7.04 -3.66
CA PHE A 80 -2.19 -7.64 -4.21
C PHE A 80 -2.01 -9.04 -4.82
N ALA A 81 -0.81 -9.59 -4.84
CA ALA A 81 -0.62 -11.02 -5.09
C ALA A 81 -1.08 -11.90 -3.92
N SER A 82 -1.11 -11.33 -2.70
CA SER A 82 -1.50 -12.04 -1.47
C SER A 82 -2.74 -11.47 -0.79
N ASN A 83 -3.22 -10.31 -1.21
CA ASN A 83 -4.33 -9.59 -0.59
C ASN A 83 -5.36 -9.21 -1.65
N SER A 84 -6.66 -9.29 -1.30
CA SER A 84 -7.74 -8.90 -2.21
C SER A 84 -8.02 -7.40 -2.17
N VAL A 85 -8.39 -6.84 -3.32
CA VAL A 85 -8.87 -5.45 -3.46
C VAL A 85 -10.18 -5.20 -2.72
N MET A 86 -10.90 -6.27 -2.35
CA MET A 86 -12.13 -6.17 -1.56
C MET A 86 -11.85 -5.83 -0.09
N LEU A 87 -10.67 -6.19 0.41
CA LEU A 87 -10.26 -5.93 1.79
C LEU A 87 -9.49 -4.63 1.96
N PHE A 88 -8.70 -4.29 0.94
CA PHE A 88 -7.83 -3.12 0.97
C PHE A 88 -8.14 -2.16 -0.17
N PRO A 89 -8.49 -0.89 0.10
CA PRO A 89 -8.78 0.10 -0.93
C PRO A 89 -7.56 0.32 -1.85
N PRO A 90 -7.62 -0.05 -3.13
CA PRO A 90 -6.44 0.00 -4.01
C PRO A 90 -5.87 1.40 -4.18
N LYS A 91 -6.72 2.43 -4.10
CA LYS A 91 -6.29 3.83 -4.14
C LYS A 91 -5.33 4.16 -3.00
N LEU A 92 -5.66 3.77 -1.77
CA LEU A 92 -4.82 4.07 -0.60
C LEU A 92 -3.52 3.27 -0.62
N ILE A 93 -3.60 1.98 -0.96
CA ILE A 93 -2.41 1.13 -1.10
C ILE A 93 -1.49 1.65 -2.21
N MET A 94 -2.03 2.12 -3.34
CA MET A 94 -1.26 2.74 -4.42
C MET A 94 -0.50 3.98 -3.94
N LEU A 95 -1.16 4.87 -3.18
CA LEU A 95 -0.53 6.08 -2.65
C LEU A 95 0.53 5.75 -1.59
N ALA A 96 0.23 4.80 -0.71
CA ALA A 96 1.18 4.29 0.27
C ALA A 96 2.40 3.64 -0.41
N ALA A 97 2.20 2.88 -1.50
CA ALA A 97 3.27 2.26 -2.27
C ALA A 97 4.21 3.31 -2.90
N LEU A 98 3.65 4.39 -3.45
CA LEU A 98 4.46 5.50 -3.97
C LEU A 98 5.26 6.18 -2.85
N PHE A 99 4.63 6.49 -1.74
CA PHE A 99 5.27 7.14 -0.60
C PHE A 99 6.38 6.27 0.01
N LEU A 100 6.10 4.98 0.23
CA LEU A 100 7.08 4.03 0.73
C LEU A 100 8.25 3.82 -0.24
N ALA A 101 7.97 3.75 -1.56
CA ALA A 101 9.00 3.64 -2.58
C ALA A 101 9.92 4.87 -2.61
N ALA A 102 9.36 6.07 -2.49
CA ALA A 102 10.16 7.30 -2.40
C ALA A 102 11.10 7.29 -1.18
N LYS A 103 10.64 6.74 -0.05
CA LYS A 103 11.48 6.58 1.16
C LYS A 103 12.55 5.52 0.98
N SER A 104 12.20 4.35 0.43
CA SER A 104 13.14 3.23 0.25
C SER A 104 14.23 3.52 -0.80
N GLU A 105 13.93 4.34 -1.80
CA GLU A 105 14.89 4.80 -2.82
C GLU A 105 15.60 6.10 -2.44
N GLU A 106 15.45 6.56 -1.19
CA GLU A 106 16.03 7.79 -0.66
C GLU A 106 15.73 9.05 -1.50
N CYS A 107 14.60 9.05 -2.19
CA CYS A 107 14.19 10.17 -3.02
C CYS A 107 13.67 11.31 -2.15
N LYS A 108 14.42 12.41 -2.09
CA LYS A 108 14.11 13.59 -1.28
C LYS A 108 13.27 14.64 -2.04
N ALA A 109 12.72 14.29 -3.20
CA ALA A 109 11.89 15.20 -3.98
C ALA A 109 10.68 15.65 -3.16
N ARG A 110 10.43 16.97 -3.15
CA ARG A 110 9.33 17.59 -2.40
C ARG A 110 7.98 17.05 -2.86
N GLU A 111 7.88 16.78 -4.16
CA GLU A 111 6.68 16.31 -4.85
C GLU A 111 6.25 14.91 -4.40
N LEU A 112 7.14 14.16 -3.78
CA LEU A 112 6.90 12.81 -3.26
C LEU A 112 6.64 12.78 -1.74
N ARG A 113 6.42 13.93 -1.12
CA ARG A 113 5.96 14.00 0.28
C ARG A 113 4.48 13.67 0.37
N ALA A 114 4.07 13.11 1.50
CA ALA A 114 2.70 12.66 1.73
C ALA A 114 1.68 13.79 1.52
N GLU A 115 1.98 14.99 2.00
CA GLU A 115 1.12 16.16 1.89
C GLU A 115 0.89 16.56 0.43
N HIS A 116 1.97 16.61 -0.36
CA HIS A 116 1.89 17.00 -1.77
C HIS A 116 1.15 15.95 -2.61
N ILE A 117 1.42 14.67 -2.38
CA ILE A 117 0.68 13.58 -3.02
C ILE A 117 -0.81 13.66 -2.67
N ALA A 118 -1.15 13.93 -1.41
CA ALA A 118 -2.54 14.07 -0.97
C ALA A 118 -3.24 15.27 -1.64
N GLU A 119 -2.57 16.40 -1.77
CA GLU A 119 -3.07 17.59 -2.46
C GLU A 119 -3.32 17.34 -3.96
N LEU A 120 -2.37 16.70 -4.65
CA LEU A 120 -2.50 16.35 -6.06
C LEU A 120 -3.69 15.44 -6.34
N VAL A 121 -3.87 14.43 -5.50
CA VAL A 121 -4.98 13.48 -5.66
C VAL A 121 -6.32 14.14 -5.37
N ARG A 122 -6.36 15.11 -4.47
CA ARG A 122 -7.56 15.88 -4.12
C ARG A 122 -7.89 16.93 -5.17
N GLY A 123 -6.91 17.66 -5.69
CA GLY A 123 -7.11 18.67 -6.73
C GLY A 123 -7.74 18.09 -8.01
N LYS A 124 -7.50 16.81 -8.31
CA LYS A 124 -8.18 16.08 -9.40
C LYS A 124 -9.58 15.60 -9.06
N ALA A 125 -9.91 15.45 -7.78
CA ALA A 125 -11.24 15.00 -7.33
C ALA A 125 -12.25 16.15 -7.23
N SER A 126 -11.81 17.38 -6.98
CA SER A 126 -12.69 18.56 -6.87
C SER A 126 -13.25 19.05 -8.21
N SER A 127 -12.83 18.49 -9.33
CA SER A 127 -13.42 18.76 -10.65
C SER A 127 -14.59 17.81 -11.01
N SER A 128 -14.95 16.85 -10.17
CA SER A 128 -15.94 15.83 -10.53
C SER A 128 -16.94 15.40 -9.45
N SER A 129 -17.02 16.04 -8.29
CA SER A 129 -18.13 15.77 -7.36
C SER A 129 -18.30 16.85 -6.31
N SER A 130 -19.55 17.28 -6.20
CA SER A 130 -20.14 18.14 -5.18
C SER A 130 -19.82 17.64 -3.77
N GLU A 131 -19.69 18.62 -2.90
CA GLU A 131 -19.55 18.51 -1.46
C GLU A 131 -20.60 17.57 -0.85
N ASP A 132 -20.17 16.56 -0.12
CA ASP A 132 -20.96 15.97 0.93
C ASP A 132 -20.35 16.39 2.28
N GLY A 133 -21.12 17.25 2.95
CA GLY A 133 -20.81 17.74 4.27
C GLY A 133 -21.15 16.68 5.30
N GLY A 134 -20.29 16.56 6.28
CA GLY A 134 -20.64 15.75 7.44
C GLY A 134 -19.49 15.49 8.39
N GLY A 135 -19.37 16.29 9.46
CA GLY A 135 -19.13 15.80 10.80
C GLY A 135 -17.71 15.50 11.25
N ASP A 136 -17.29 16.36 12.15
CA ASP A 136 -16.49 16.10 13.34
C ASP A 136 -15.07 15.55 13.21
N GLY A 137 -14.15 16.39 13.62
CA GLY A 137 -12.74 16.03 13.83
C GLY A 137 -11.77 16.94 13.09
N GLY A 138 -11.61 18.17 13.58
CA GLY A 138 -10.70 19.27 13.27
C GLY A 138 -9.40 19.02 12.49
N GLY A 139 -9.47 18.49 11.29
CA GLY A 139 -8.32 18.40 10.41
C GLY A 139 -8.71 18.69 8.97
N SER A 140 -7.83 19.37 8.23
CA SER A 140 -7.99 19.58 6.79
C SER A 140 -8.21 18.23 6.08
N ALA A 141 -8.98 18.25 4.96
CA ALA A 141 -9.17 17.03 4.16
C ALA A 141 -7.85 16.44 3.65
N THR A 142 -6.82 17.26 3.50
CA THR A 142 -5.44 16.82 3.20
C THR A 142 -4.85 16.04 4.37
N GLU A 143 -5.00 16.52 5.61
CA GLU A 143 -4.51 15.80 6.80
C GLU A 143 -5.21 14.46 7.01
N ARG A 144 -6.51 14.39 6.72
CA ARG A 144 -7.24 13.11 6.75
C ARG A 144 -6.68 12.13 5.72
N MET A 145 -6.41 12.58 4.50
CA MET A 145 -5.80 11.75 3.46
C MET A 145 -4.39 11.29 3.85
N VAL A 146 -3.56 12.18 4.40
CA VAL A 146 -2.22 11.83 4.90
C VAL A 146 -2.30 10.78 6.00
N ARG A 147 -3.20 10.93 6.96
CA ARG A 147 -3.41 9.90 8.01
C ARG A 147 -3.82 8.55 7.41
N GLN A 148 -4.74 8.55 6.45
CA GLN A 148 -5.14 7.32 5.75
C GLN A 148 -3.97 6.68 4.98
N MET A 149 -3.12 7.50 4.34
CA MET A 149 -1.91 7.00 3.67
C MET A 149 -0.92 6.38 4.65
N VAL A 150 -0.71 6.98 5.82
CA VAL A 150 0.18 6.44 6.86
C VAL A 150 -0.35 5.10 7.42
N HIS A 151 -1.66 4.99 7.62
CA HIS A 151 -2.25 3.71 8.02
C HIS A 151 -2.08 2.64 6.91
N ALA A 152 -2.37 2.99 5.67
CA ALA A 152 -2.19 2.10 4.53
C ALA A 152 -0.71 1.72 4.31
N GLU A 153 0.24 2.57 4.69
CA GLU A 153 1.68 2.25 4.67
C GLU A 153 2.01 1.11 5.64
N ILE A 154 1.41 1.11 6.83
CA ILE A 154 1.59 0.02 7.81
C ILE A 154 1.04 -1.29 7.26
N ASP A 155 -0.18 -1.25 6.70
CA ASP A 155 -0.80 -2.43 6.06
C ASP A 155 0.07 -2.96 4.92
N LEU A 156 0.61 -2.05 4.11
CA LEU A 156 1.51 -2.38 3.01
C LEU A 156 2.81 -3.02 3.51
N LEU A 157 3.45 -2.45 4.54
CA LEU A 157 4.68 -2.99 5.14
C LEU A 157 4.47 -4.42 5.67
N VAL A 158 3.37 -4.64 6.38
CA VAL A 158 3.00 -5.98 6.89
C VAL A 158 2.73 -6.95 5.73
N GLY A 159 1.96 -6.52 4.72
CA GLY A 159 1.65 -7.35 3.55
C GLY A 159 2.89 -7.69 2.71
N LEU A 160 3.87 -6.80 2.66
CA LEU A 160 5.17 -7.03 2.03
C LEU A 160 6.15 -7.84 2.92
N LYS A 161 5.75 -8.17 4.17
CA LYS A 161 6.62 -8.81 5.17
C LYS A 161 7.94 -8.06 5.37
N PHE A 162 7.90 -6.72 5.30
CA PHE A 162 9.05 -5.82 5.38
C PHE A 162 10.14 -6.06 4.32
N GLN A 163 9.83 -6.76 3.23
CA GLN A 163 10.76 -7.00 2.13
C GLN A 163 10.72 -5.83 1.15
N LEU A 164 11.53 -4.81 1.41
CA LEU A 164 11.53 -3.55 0.64
C LEU A 164 12.57 -3.51 -0.47
N VAL A 165 13.48 -4.48 -0.51
CA VAL A 165 14.51 -4.53 -1.55
C VAL A 165 13.88 -4.93 -2.89
N VAL A 166 14.12 -4.11 -3.91
CA VAL A 166 13.69 -4.34 -5.30
C VAL A 166 14.91 -4.25 -6.22
N TYR A 167 15.12 -5.30 -6.99
CA TYR A 167 16.18 -5.31 -8.01
C TYR A 167 15.64 -4.75 -9.31
N HIS A 168 16.23 -3.67 -9.78
CA HIS A 168 15.83 -3.01 -11.01
C HIS A 168 16.60 -3.54 -12.22
N PRO A 169 15.93 -3.79 -13.36
CA PRO A 169 16.57 -4.25 -14.58
C PRO A 169 17.26 -3.13 -15.38
N PHE A 170 17.24 -1.88 -14.91
CA PHE A 170 17.70 -0.72 -15.69
C PHE A 170 19.17 -0.79 -16.09
N HIS A 171 20.07 -1.12 -15.17
CA HIS A 171 21.49 -1.24 -15.46
C HIS A 171 21.83 -2.40 -16.41
N PRO A 172 21.33 -3.64 -16.19
CA PRO A 172 21.54 -4.73 -17.14
C PRO A 172 20.97 -4.44 -18.52
N LEU A 173 19.80 -3.82 -18.60
CA LEU A 173 19.16 -3.44 -19.86
C LEU A 173 19.99 -2.41 -20.63
N ALA A 174 20.44 -1.35 -19.95
CA ALA A 174 21.32 -0.34 -20.57
C ALA A 174 22.58 -0.97 -21.13
N ALA A 175 23.26 -1.83 -20.36
CA ALA A 175 24.46 -2.53 -20.82
C ALA A 175 24.23 -3.42 -22.06
N LEU A 176 23.06 -4.10 -22.12
CA LEU A 176 22.69 -4.90 -23.29
C LEU A 176 22.41 -4.01 -24.51
N LEU A 177 21.72 -2.89 -24.37
CA LEU A 177 21.43 -1.95 -25.45
C LEU A 177 22.70 -1.32 -25.98
N ASP A 178 23.62 -0.90 -25.11
CA ASP A 178 24.93 -0.39 -25.50
C ASP A 178 25.79 -1.44 -26.22
N GLY A 179 25.69 -2.70 -25.82
CA GLY A 179 26.36 -3.83 -26.47
C GLY A 179 25.83 -4.04 -27.89
N TRP A 180 24.52 -4.00 -28.08
CA TRP A 180 23.89 -4.13 -29.38
C TRP A 180 24.19 -2.94 -30.31
N ALA A 181 24.13 -1.70 -29.80
CA ALA A 181 24.51 -0.52 -30.59
C ALA A 181 25.92 -0.64 -31.12
N ARG A 182 26.89 -1.01 -30.28
CA ARG A 182 28.31 -1.21 -30.71
C ARG A 182 28.46 -2.35 -31.72
N ALA A 183 27.67 -3.42 -31.60
CA ALA A 183 27.73 -4.52 -32.55
C ALA A 183 27.09 -4.19 -33.92
N ALA A 184 26.16 -3.23 -33.94
CA ALA A 184 25.53 -2.77 -35.18
C ALA A 184 26.41 -1.79 -35.97
N ASP A 185 27.35 -1.11 -35.31
CA ASP A 185 28.29 -0.13 -35.89
C ASP A 185 29.59 -0.78 -36.36
N ALA A 186 29.79 -2.08 -36.14
CA ALA A 186 30.98 -2.86 -36.50
C ALA A 186 30.77 -3.67 -37.80
#